data_9586fe0333b63fa2587871b28d78c449
#
_entry.id   9586fe0333b63fa2587871b28d78c449
#
_cell.length_a   1.000
_cell.length_b   1.000
_cell.length_c   1.000
_cell.angle_alpha   90.00
_cell.angle_beta   90.00
_cell.angle_gamma   90.00
#
_symmetry.space_group_name_H-M   'P 1'
#
loop_
_entity.id
_entity.type
_entity.pdbx_description
1 polymer ?
#
loop_
_entity_poly.entity_id
_entity_poly.type
_entity_poly.pdbx_seq_one_letter_code
_entity_poly.pdbx_strand_id
1 'polypeptide(L)'
;MIRAEYYDDTWETFGYDKNGSLIETENEHVTVKLERDASGQVIKEWKNDHWISSSYDELGNRLQITSSLGAKIDVARNEMGNVSQITASRPEQENWTAVIQYNELGQEIERILPGDVISKWQYDVAGRPTNHRISSQNRDTRRRAYNWDINNRLRSMVNELTGIKVTYGYDEFSNLVWSNQGGQFDFLHRRVDDVGNLYETKEKTDRVYGTGSRLLETKEASFSYDKEGNLVQKVEKNGGTWKYEYYGNGMMSKAALFSQSKLVREVTFKCDPLSRRIEKSYDGKTTHFVWDGNKILHEWVEDGGYTCEGSKASTINANKHPNDIAKSLVTWVFEPDTFIPSAKITSEGNFTIISDYLGTPVEAFDTEGKQVWSSELDIYGRVKELTGDKHFVPFRFQGQYEDFETGLYYNRFRYYDPSIGIYTQIDPIGLDGGFTLYSYTKNTLIEIDEFGLAGNPYRRKNGQYAKKPGRKPKPKAGIHGNSRNSPAVAALYAMYDDQAKFQKWGITQEVDDLTKRYGTELPKGWTVEELSRGSRSDMLDLEKELSEKNPGKLNKEKHAGSKIGEALSPKAQKIYERAGSPCPYS
;
A
#
# COMPACT_ATOMS: atom_id res chain seq x y z
N MET A 1 2.43 -27.75 12.17
CA MET A 1 1.51 -26.68 12.57
C MET A 1 2.23 -25.76 13.51
N ILE A 2 2.11 -24.46 13.33
CA ILE A 2 2.67 -23.42 14.22
C ILE A 2 1.47 -22.74 14.89
N ARG A 3 1.55 -22.45 16.19
CA ARG A 3 0.52 -21.74 16.95
C ARG A 3 1.10 -20.45 17.50
N ALA A 4 0.41 -19.35 17.31
CA ALA A 4 0.63 -18.07 17.98
C ALA A 4 -0.46 -17.88 19.03
N GLU A 5 -0.08 -17.46 20.23
CA GLU A 5 -0.99 -17.10 21.32
C GLU A 5 -0.69 -15.65 21.72
N TYR A 6 -1.72 -14.88 21.96
CA TYR A 6 -1.64 -13.45 22.23
C TYR A 6 -2.02 -13.14 23.69
N TYR A 7 -1.68 -11.96 24.17
CA TYR A 7 -1.90 -11.51 25.55
C TYR A 7 -3.39 -11.38 25.94
N ASP A 8 -4.30 -11.34 24.96
CA ASP A 8 -5.75 -11.26 25.11
C ASP A 8 -6.44 -12.65 25.02
N ASP A 9 -5.65 -13.72 25.17
CA ASP A 9 -6.07 -15.12 25.06
C ASP A 9 -6.56 -15.53 23.65
N THR A 10 -6.46 -14.65 22.65
CA THR A 10 -6.69 -15.01 21.25
C THR A 10 -5.54 -15.83 20.70
N TRP A 11 -5.80 -16.63 19.66
CA TRP A 11 -4.79 -17.51 19.07
C TRP A 11 -4.97 -17.69 17.58
N GLU A 12 -3.88 -18.06 16.93
CA GLU A 12 -3.85 -18.41 15.51
C GLU A 12 -2.99 -19.65 15.29
N THR A 13 -3.42 -20.54 14.39
CA THR A 13 -2.61 -21.71 13.96
C THR A 13 -2.31 -21.65 12.48
N PHE A 14 -1.15 -22.16 12.08
CA PHE A 14 -0.70 -22.17 10.69
C PHE A 14 -0.14 -23.54 10.35
N GLY A 15 -0.75 -24.22 9.38
CA GLY A 15 -0.33 -25.50 8.82
C GLY A 15 0.36 -25.30 7.48
N TYR A 16 1.48 -25.97 7.27
CA TYR A 16 2.27 -25.87 6.05
C TYR A 16 2.49 -27.25 5.43
N ASP A 17 2.59 -27.29 4.11
CA ASP A 17 3.02 -28.46 3.39
C ASP A 17 4.56 -28.68 3.51
N LYS A 18 5.05 -29.77 2.90
CA LYS A 18 6.48 -30.12 2.91
C LYS A 18 7.37 -29.09 2.21
N ASN A 19 6.80 -28.27 1.34
CA ASN A 19 7.49 -27.20 0.61
C ASN A 19 7.47 -25.87 1.38
N GLY A 20 6.79 -25.81 2.55
CA GLY A 20 6.62 -24.61 3.35
C GLY A 20 5.53 -23.67 2.84
N SER A 21 4.61 -24.16 2.01
CA SER A 21 3.43 -23.40 1.57
C SER A 21 2.32 -23.54 2.60
N LEU A 22 1.66 -22.43 2.96
CA LEU A 22 0.51 -22.44 3.86
C LEU A 22 -0.65 -23.21 3.21
N ILE A 23 -1.20 -24.19 3.92
CA ILE A 23 -2.34 -25.01 3.47
C ILE A 23 -3.57 -24.87 4.36
N GLU A 24 -3.39 -24.53 5.63
CA GLU A 24 -4.48 -24.37 6.59
C GLU A 24 -4.09 -23.33 7.64
N THR A 25 -5.06 -22.54 8.09
CA THR A 25 -4.89 -21.61 9.21
C THR A 25 -6.23 -21.44 9.91
N GLU A 26 -6.22 -21.27 11.23
CA GLU A 26 -7.41 -21.24 12.06
C GLU A 26 -7.24 -20.28 13.23
N ASN A 27 -8.33 -19.63 13.62
CA ASN A 27 -8.48 -18.92 14.88
C ASN A 27 -9.87 -19.23 15.49
N GLU A 28 -10.25 -18.55 16.57
CA GLU A 28 -11.53 -18.75 17.25
C GLU A 28 -12.76 -18.43 16.39
N HIS A 29 -12.58 -17.76 15.25
CA HIS A 29 -13.67 -17.32 14.38
C HIS A 29 -13.84 -18.18 13.14
N VAL A 30 -12.74 -18.69 12.56
CA VAL A 30 -12.79 -19.34 11.25
C VAL A 30 -11.58 -20.20 10.96
N THR A 31 -11.82 -21.27 10.18
CA THR A 31 -10.78 -22.06 9.53
C THR A 31 -10.67 -21.67 8.04
N VAL A 32 -9.47 -21.39 7.58
CA VAL A 32 -9.13 -21.13 6.16
C VAL A 32 -8.26 -22.26 5.64
N LYS A 33 -8.64 -22.89 4.52
CA LYS A 33 -7.86 -23.94 3.84
C LYS A 33 -7.50 -23.52 2.44
N LEU A 34 -6.30 -23.86 2.00
CA LEU A 34 -5.75 -23.48 0.71
C LEU A 34 -5.28 -24.72 -0.04
N GLU A 35 -5.89 -24.99 -1.19
CA GLU A 35 -5.44 -25.99 -2.15
C GLU A 35 -4.60 -25.32 -3.22
N ARG A 36 -3.50 -25.99 -3.62
CA ARG A 36 -2.57 -25.45 -4.60
C ARG A 36 -2.31 -26.46 -5.70
N ASP A 37 -2.03 -25.94 -6.90
CA ASP A 37 -1.51 -26.73 -8.00
C ASP A 37 -0.01 -27.05 -7.83
N ALA A 38 0.55 -27.81 -8.77
CA ALA A 38 1.96 -28.16 -8.78
C ALA A 38 2.91 -26.95 -8.90
N SER A 39 2.42 -25.84 -9.44
CA SER A 39 3.16 -24.56 -9.55
C SER A 39 3.09 -23.71 -8.28
N GLY A 40 2.30 -24.15 -7.28
CA GLY A 40 2.10 -23.45 -6.01
C GLY A 40 1.01 -22.37 -6.05
N GLN A 41 0.25 -22.25 -7.13
CA GLN A 41 -0.87 -21.32 -7.25
C GLN A 41 -2.08 -21.83 -6.47
N VAL A 42 -2.81 -20.93 -5.81
CA VAL A 42 -4.03 -21.28 -5.07
C VAL A 42 -5.16 -21.56 -6.06
N ILE A 43 -5.54 -22.82 -6.20
CA ILE A 43 -6.66 -23.25 -7.05
C ILE A 43 -8.00 -23.27 -6.30
N LYS A 44 -7.95 -23.35 -4.96
CA LYS A 44 -9.13 -23.27 -4.14
C LYS A 44 -8.81 -22.75 -2.74
N GLU A 45 -9.64 -21.85 -2.27
CA GLU A 45 -9.61 -21.31 -0.91
C GLU A 45 -10.95 -21.55 -0.23
N TRP A 46 -10.90 -22.12 0.96
CA TRP A 46 -12.08 -22.38 1.79
C TRP A 46 -12.07 -21.45 2.99
N LYS A 47 -13.24 -20.93 3.34
CA LYS A 47 -13.52 -20.22 4.57
C LYS A 47 -14.76 -20.88 5.21
N ASN A 48 -14.55 -21.76 6.18
CA ASN A 48 -15.60 -22.66 6.67
C ASN A 48 -16.32 -23.34 5.47
N ASP A 49 -17.64 -23.11 5.32
CA ASP A 49 -18.47 -23.70 4.26
C ASP A 49 -18.41 -22.96 2.92
N HIS A 50 -17.81 -21.77 2.87
CA HIS A 50 -17.66 -20.98 1.65
C HIS A 50 -16.33 -21.27 0.98
N TRP A 51 -16.34 -21.34 -0.34
CA TRP A 51 -15.13 -21.53 -1.13
C TRP A 51 -15.08 -20.64 -2.37
N ILE A 52 -13.85 -20.36 -2.79
CA ILE A 52 -13.51 -19.71 -4.06
C ILE A 52 -12.52 -20.61 -4.77
N SER A 53 -12.77 -20.88 -6.06
CA SER A 53 -11.88 -21.66 -6.91
C SER A 53 -11.40 -20.84 -8.08
N SER A 54 -10.16 -21.13 -8.50
CA SER A 54 -9.47 -20.43 -9.59
C SER A 54 -8.89 -21.41 -10.57
N SER A 55 -8.94 -21.08 -11.86
CA SER A 55 -8.16 -21.76 -12.90
C SER A 55 -7.17 -20.80 -13.53
N TYR A 56 -6.07 -21.34 -14.03
CA TYR A 56 -4.95 -20.59 -14.59
C TYR A 56 -4.55 -21.17 -15.94
N ASP A 57 -3.94 -20.32 -16.79
CA ASP A 57 -3.28 -20.77 -18.01
C ASP A 57 -1.86 -21.32 -17.70
N GLU A 58 -1.17 -21.80 -18.73
CA GLU A 58 0.19 -22.35 -18.62
C GLU A 58 1.23 -21.28 -18.19
N LEU A 59 0.93 -20.01 -18.40
CA LEU A 59 1.77 -18.88 -18.00
C LEU A 59 1.49 -18.40 -16.58
N GLY A 60 0.47 -18.99 -15.90
CA GLY A 60 0.07 -18.64 -14.57
C GLY A 60 -0.90 -17.46 -14.48
N ASN A 61 -1.46 -17.01 -15.60
CA ASN A 61 -2.50 -15.99 -15.58
C ASN A 61 -3.84 -16.61 -15.20
N ARG A 62 -4.58 -15.93 -14.35
CA ARG A 62 -5.90 -16.38 -13.92
C ARG A 62 -6.91 -16.26 -15.05
N LEU A 63 -7.59 -17.36 -15.37
CA LEU A 63 -8.62 -17.45 -16.40
C LEU A 63 -10.03 -17.34 -15.83
N GLN A 64 -10.27 -17.94 -14.67
CA GLN A 64 -11.61 -18.00 -14.10
C GLN A 64 -11.57 -17.99 -12.58
N ILE A 65 -12.61 -17.38 -12.00
CA ILE A 65 -12.94 -17.43 -10.57
C ILE A 65 -14.36 -17.97 -10.46
N THR A 66 -14.57 -18.93 -9.57
CA THR A 66 -15.91 -19.42 -9.20
C THR A 66 -16.05 -19.45 -7.69
N SER A 67 -17.28 -19.35 -7.18
CA SER A 67 -17.52 -19.39 -5.74
C SER A 67 -18.72 -20.25 -5.36
N SER A 68 -18.74 -20.71 -4.09
CA SER A 68 -19.89 -21.41 -3.51
C SER A 68 -21.16 -20.54 -3.45
N LEU A 69 -21.03 -19.24 -3.54
CA LEU A 69 -22.15 -18.27 -3.56
C LEU A 69 -22.61 -17.92 -5.00
N GLY A 70 -22.20 -18.72 -5.98
CA GLY A 70 -22.69 -18.68 -7.35
C GLY A 70 -22.04 -17.65 -8.27
N ALA A 71 -20.99 -16.97 -7.85
CA ALA A 71 -20.25 -16.11 -8.78
C ALA A 71 -19.39 -16.95 -9.72
N LYS A 72 -19.34 -16.50 -10.98
CA LYS A 72 -18.39 -16.95 -11.99
C LYS A 72 -17.85 -15.72 -12.72
N ILE A 73 -16.53 -15.57 -12.71
CA ILE A 73 -15.84 -14.47 -13.38
C ILE A 73 -14.83 -15.09 -14.34
N ASP A 74 -15.01 -14.85 -15.63
CA ASP A 74 -14.13 -15.28 -16.71
C ASP A 74 -13.26 -14.11 -17.17
N VAL A 75 -11.98 -14.35 -17.40
CA VAL A 75 -10.99 -13.37 -17.86
C VAL A 75 -10.37 -13.85 -19.14
N ALA A 76 -10.59 -13.13 -20.24
CA ALA A 76 -9.93 -13.34 -21.50
C ALA A 76 -8.77 -12.36 -21.70
N ARG A 77 -7.74 -12.82 -22.42
CA ARG A 77 -6.56 -12.00 -22.72
C ARG A 77 -6.31 -11.96 -24.22
N ASN A 78 -5.70 -10.88 -24.69
CA ASN A 78 -5.25 -10.80 -26.08
C ASN A 78 -3.87 -11.50 -26.25
N GLU A 79 -3.37 -11.52 -27.47
CA GLU A 79 -2.07 -12.15 -27.80
C GLU A 79 -0.87 -11.55 -27.07
N MET A 80 -0.99 -10.30 -26.59
CA MET A 80 0.04 -9.62 -25.80
C MET A 80 -0.08 -9.93 -24.30
N GLY A 81 -1.07 -10.73 -23.87
CA GLY A 81 -1.32 -11.08 -22.47
C GLY A 81 -2.15 -10.05 -21.69
N ASN A 82 -2.56 -8.93 -22.31
CA ASN A 82 -3.43 -7.93 -21.67
C ASN A 82 -4.86 -8.45 -21.57
N VAL A 83 -5.56 -8.10 -20.48
CA VAL A 83 -6.96 -8.48 -20.25
C VAL A 83 -7.86 -7.82 -21.30
N SER A 84 -8.37 -8.58 -22.26
CA SER A 84 -9.23 -8.06 -23.32
C SER A 84 -10.73 -8.10 -22.96
N GLN A 85 -11.12 -8.99 -22.06
CA GLN A 85 -12.49 -9.10 -21.61
C GLN A 85 -12.58 -9.64 -20.19
N ILE A 86 -13.53 -9.10 -19.43
CA ILE A 86 -13.93 -9.64 -18.11
C ILE A 86 -15.44 -9.89 -18.20
N THR A 87 -15.88 -11.11 -17.89
CA THR A 87 -17.30 -11.46 -17.85
C THR A 87 -17.63 -11.99 -16.46
N ALA A 88 -18.58 -11.35 -15.79
CA ALA A 88 -19.10 -11.81 -14.50
C ALA A 88 -20.54 -12.29 -14.67
N SER A 89 -20.84 -13.46 -14.10
CA SER A 89 -22.16 -14.07 -14.14
C SER A 89 -22.57 -14.61 -12.77
N ARG A 90 -23.88 -14.65 -12.55
CA ARG A 90 -24.53 -15.37 -11.46
C ARG A 90 -25.68 -16.19 -12.03
N PRO A 91 -26.08 -17.29 -11.37
CA PRO A 91 -27.24 -18.07 -11.81
C PRO A 91 -28.48 -17.17 -11.97
N GLU A 92 -29.22 -17.39 -13.06
CA GLU A 92 -30.49 -16.73 -13.36
C GLU A 92 -30.42 -15.21 -13.59
N GLN A 93 -29.21 -14.66 -13.84
CA GLN A 93 -29.00 -13.24 -14.15
C GLN A 93 -28.27 -13.07 -15.47
N GLU A 94 -28.47 -11.91 -16.11
CA GLU A 94 -27.69 -11.52 -17.28
C GLU A 94 -26.22 -11.31 -16.92
N ASN A 95 -25.34 -11.63 -17.85
CA ASN A 95 -23.91 -11.45 -17.66
C ASN A 95 -23.54 -9.96 -17.72
N TRP A 96 -22.71 -9.52 -16.81
CA TRP A 96 -21.97 -8.27 -16.96
C TRP A 96 -20.69 -8.53 -17.73
N THR A 97 -20.38 -7.71 -18.74
CA THR A 97 -19.18 -7.88 -19.56
C THR A 97 -18.51 -6.54 -19.82
N ALA A 98 -17.20 -6.45 -19.58
CA ALA A 98 -16.32 -5.37 -19.99
C ALA A 98 -15.41 -5.85 -21.11
N VAL A 99 -15.35 -5.09 -22.22
CA VAL A 99 -14.41 -5.31 -23.33
C VAL A 99 -13.38 -4.18 -23.30
N ILE A 100 -12.10 -4.52 -23.33
CA ILE A 100 -11.00 -3.57 -23.12
C ILE A 100 -10.08 -3.59 -24.35
N GLN A 101 -9.77 -2.41 -24.86
CA GLN A 101 -8.89 -2.21 -26.00
C GLN A 101 -7.62 -1.48 -25.58
N TYR A 102 -6.52 -1.83 -26.22
CA TYR A 102 -5.20 -1.32 -25.92
C TYR A 102 -4.52 -0.75 -27.16
N ASN A 103 -3.64 0.22 -26.95
CA ASN A 103 -2.72 0.65 -27.98
C ASN A 103 -1.53 -0.33 -28.11
N GLU A 104 -0.62 -0.06 -29.07
CA GLU A 104 0.56 -0.89 -29.33
C GLU A 104 1.54 -0.96 -28.14
N LEU A 105 1.45 -0.01 -27.19
CA LEU A 105 2.27 0.02 -25.97
C LEU A 105 1.61 -0.75 -24.79
N GLY A 106 0.44 -1.38 -25.02
CA GLY A 106 -0.29 -2.12 -23.98
C GLY A 106 -1.03 -1.22 -22.98
N GLN A 107 -1.28 0.05 -23.33
CA GLN A 107 -2.07 0.97 -22.50
C GLN A 107 -3.53 0.90 -22.91
N GLU A 108 -4.45 0.80 -21.94
CA GLU A 108 -5.89 0.81 -22.17
C GLU A 108 -6.31 2.16 -22.81
N ILE A 109 -6.95 2.09 -23.98
CA ILE A 109 -7.44 3.28 -24.68
C ILE A 109 -8.95 3.37 -24.67
N GLU A 110 -9.64 2.24 -24.59
CA GLU A 110 -11.11 2.19 -24.60
C GLU A 110 -11.61 0.99 -23.80
N ARG A 111 -12.68 1.20 -23.07
CA ARG A 111 -13.43 0.16 -22.36
C ARG A 111 -14.91 0.31 -22.71
N ILE A 112 -15.49 -0.77 -23.22
CA ILE A 112 -16.92 -0.86 -23.57
C ILE A 112 -17.61 -1.70 -22.51
N LEU A 113 -18.70 -1.17 -21.98
CA LEU A 113 -19.40 -1.67 -20.81
C LEU A 113 -20.91 -1.76 -21.08
N PRO A 114 -21.68 -2.52 -20.27
CA PRO A 114 -23.14 -2.60 -20.43
C PRO A 114 -23.82 -1.21 -20.44
N GLY A 115 -24.91 -1.08 -21.19
CA GLY A 115 -25.67 0.16 -21.30
C GLY A 115 -25.03 1.23 -22.17
N ASP A 116 -24.21 0.83 -23.16
CA ASP A 116 -23.46 1.74 -24.03
C ASP A 116 -22.56 2.73 -23.26
N VAL A 117 -22.07 2.29 -22.10
CA VAL A 117 -21.11 3.05 -21.31
C VAL A 117 -19.71 2.83 -21.89
N ILE A 118 -19.03 3.92 -22.22
CA ILE A 118 -17.70 3.88 -22.82
C ILE A 118 -16.75 4.75 -22.02
N SER A 119 -15.63 4.18 -21.61
CA SER A 119 -14.49 4.89 -20.97
C SER A 119 -13.33 4.96 -21.95
N LYS A 120 -12.76 6.15 -22.17
CA LYS A 120 -11.64 6.39 -23.09
C LYS A 120 -10.51 7.11 -22.42
N TRP A 121 -9.30 6.63 -22.69
CA TRP A 121 -8.05 7.20 -22.20
C TRP A 121 -7.17 7.72 -23.32
N GLN A 122 -6.43 8.79 -23.04
CA GLN A 122 -5.32 9.28 -23.86
C GLN A 122 -4.08 9.43 -22.99
N TYR A 123 -2.93 9.25 -23.60
CA TYR A 123 -1.63 9.28 -22.91
C TYR A 123 -0.64 10.18 -23.63
N ASP A 124 0.33 10.71 -22.88
CA ASP A 124 1.49 11.38 -23.46
C ASP A 124 2.57 10.35 -23.85
N VAL A 125 3.67 10.87 -24.43
CA VAL A 125 4.80 10.04 -24.87
C VAL A 125 5.55 9.34 -23.73
N ALA A 126 5.35 9.77 -22.48
CA ALA A 126 5.90 9.14 -21.28
C ALA A 126 4.94 8.09 -20.68
N GLY A 127 3.78 7.85 -21.31
CA GLY A 127 2.79 6.88 -20.87
C GLY A 127 1.87 7.37 -19.76
N ARG A 128 1.84 8.68 -19.47
CA ARG A 128 0.99 9.25 -18.43
C ARG A 128 -0.37 9.63 -19.00
N PRO A 129 -1.49 9.37 -18.28
CA PRO A 129 -2.82 9.74 -18.77
C PRO A 129 -2.94 11.26 -18.92
N THR A 130 -3.38 11.71 -20.08
CA THR A 130 -3.65 13.14 -20.36
C THR A 130 -5.12 13.46 -20.37
N ASN A 131 -5.95 12.51 -20.80
CA ASN A 131 -7.40 12.68 -20.83
C ASN A 131 -8.11 11.40 -20.41
N HIS A 132 -9.19 11.57 -19.67
CA HIS A 132 -10.18 10.54 -19.37
C HIS A 132 -11.56 11.03 -19.74
N ARG A 133 -12.25 10.27 -20.56
CA ARG A 133 -13.62 10.57 -20.99
C ARG A 133 -14.51 9.38 -20.69
N ILE A 134 -15.62 9.61 -20.01
CA ILE A 134 -16.71 8.64 -19.81
C ILE A 134 -17.93 9.16 -20.50
N SER A 135 -18.56 8.34 -21.32
CA SER A 135 -19.80 8.64 -21.99
C SER A 135 -20.81 7.50 -21.82
N SER A 136 -22.07 7.84 -21.70
CA SER A 136 -23.19 6.92 -21.68
C SER A 136 -24.34 7.51 -22.47
N GLN A 137 -25.08 6.68 -23.22
CA GLN A 137 -26.23 7.09 -24.04
C GLN A 137 -25.88 8.31 -24.93
N ASN A 138 -24.68 8.30 -25.53
CA ASN A 138 -24.14 9.37 -26.39
C ASN A 138 -23.93 10.73 -25.68
N ARG A 139 -23.86 10.77 -24.37
CA ARG A 139 -23.53 11.97 -23.57
C ARG A 139 -22.33 11.74 -22.69
N ASP A 140 -21.47 12.76 -22.58
CA ASP A 140 -20.35 12.71 -21.66
C ASP A 140 -20.85 12.94 -20.22
N THR A 141 -20.53 12.01 -19.34
CA THR A 141 -20.75 12.12 -17.89
C THR A 141 -19.52 12.63 -17.18
N ARG A 142 -18.34 12.32 -17.73
CA ARG A 142 -17.05 12.74 -17.20
C ARG A 142 -16.08 13.11 -18.32
N ARG A 143 -15.39 14.23 -18.16
CA ARG A 143 -14.23 14.63 -18.99
C ARG A 143 -13.18 15.26 -18.10
N ARG A 144 -12.01 14.63 -18.05
CA ARG A 144 -10.86 15.10 -17.24
C ARG A 144 -9.64 15.24 -18.12
N ALA A 145 -8.99 16.41 -18.03
CA ALA A 145 -7.67 16.64 -18.62
C ALA A 145 -6.63 16.76 -17.51
N TYR A 146 -5.52 16.06 -17.67
CA TYR A 146 -4.44 15.97 -16.70
C TYR A 146 -3.17 16.62 -17.27
N ASN A 147 -2.50 17.42 -16.47
CA ASN A 147 -1.25 18.08 -16.85
C ASN A 147 -0.13 17.65 -15.89
N TRP A 148 0.92 17.07 -16.45
CA TRP A 148 2.07 16.52 -15.74
C TRP A 148 3.32 17.36 -15.94
N ASP A 149 4.19 17.44 -14.94
CA ASP A 149 5.52 18.02 -15.13
C ASP A 149 6.56 16.95 -15.53
N ILE A 150 7.78 17.39 -15.81
CA ILE A 150 8.89 16.51 -16.23
C ILE A 150 9.27 15.48 -15.16
N ASN A 151 8.93 15.72 -13.88
CA ASN A 151 9.22 14.82 -12.77
C ASN A 151 8.05 13.85 -12.47
N ASN A 152 7.15 13.63 -13.42
CA ASN A 152 5.96 12.78 -13.30
C ASN A 152 4.99 13.19 -12.17
N ARG A 153 4.93 14.49 -11.81
CA ARG A 153 4.01 15.02 -10.83
C ARG A 153 2.80 15.63 -11.52
N LEU A 154 1.60 15.30 -11.07
CA LEU A 154 0.35 15.90 -11.58
C LEU A 154 0.26 17.37 -11.16
N ARG A 155 0.36 18.30 -12.09
CA ARG A 155 0.32 19.75 -11.81
C ARG A 155 -1.09 20.32 -11.77
N SER A 156 -1.98 19.77 -12.60
CA SER A 156 -3.39 20.16 -12.58
C SER A 156 -4.28 19.11 -13.20
N MET A 157 -5.53 19.13 -12.77
CA MET A 157 -6.66 18.40 -13.37
C MET A 157 -7.73 19.41 -13.72
N VAL A 158 -8.33 19.29 -14.91
CA VAL A 158 -9.44 20.12 -15.37
C VAL A 158 -10.67 19.24 -15.61
N ASN A 159 -11.78 19.59 -15.01
CA ASN A 159 -13.08 19.07 -15.40
C ASN A 159 -13.56 19.84 -16.65
N GLU A 160 -13.44 19.24 -17.84
CA GLU A 160 -13.77 19.92 -19.10
C GLU A 160 -15.28 20.14 -19.29
N LEU A 161 -16.16 19.48 -18.51
CA LEU A 161 -17.60 19.72 -18.56
C LEU A 161 -18.00 20.98 -17.79
N THR A 162 -17.28 21.30 -16.70
CA THR A 162 -17.60 22.45 -15.85
C THR A 162 -16.59 23.58 -15.95
N GLY A 163 -15.41 23.33 -16.52
CA GLY A 163 -14.28 24.25 -16.54
C GLY A 163 -13.52 24.37 -15.22
N ILE A 164 -13.94 23.65 -14.18
CA ILE A 164 -13.28 23.69 -12.87
C ILE A 164 -11.89 23.07 -12.97
N LYS A 165 -10.89 23.82 -12.53
CA LYS A 165 -9.48 23.39 -12.49
C LYS A 165 -9.00 23.22 -11.07
N VAL A 166 -8.37 22.09 -10.78
CA VAL A 166 -7.63 21.85 -9.55
C VAL A 166 -6.15 21.87 -9.87
N THR A 167 -5.38 22.61 -9.09
CA THR A 167 -3.92 22.67 -9.19
C THR A 167 -3.27 22.05 -7.96
N TYR A 168 -2.04 21.52 -8.13
CA TYR A 168 -1.33 20.80 -7.10
C TYR A 168 0.09 21.36 -6.94
N GLY A 169 0.55 21.44 -5.70
CA GLY A 169 1.90 21.88 -5.36
C GLY A 169 2.69 20.83 -4.63
N TYR A 170 4.01 20.90 -4.82
CA TYR A 170 4.97 19.92 -4.31
C TYR A 170 6.14 20.63 -3.65
N ASP A 171 6.75 19.97 -2.67
CA ASP A 171 8.03 20.40 -2.11
C ASP A 171 9.21 19.87 -2.93
N GLU A 172 10.43 20.15 -2.49
CA GLU A 172 11.69 19.73 -3.13
C GLU A 172 11.86 18.20 -3.14
N PHE A 173 11.23 17.48 -2.21
CA PHE A 173 11.23 16.02 -2.12
C PHE A 173 10.11 15.35 -2.91
N SER A 174 9.33 16.13 -3.68
CA SER A 174 8.15 15.69 -4.44
C SER A 174 6.98 15.19 -3.56
N ASN A 175 6.94 15.55 -2.28
CA ASN A 175 5.75 15.34 -1.48
C ASN A 175 4.64 16.28 -1.97
N LEU A 176 3.41 15.76 -2.06
CA LEU A 176 2.24 16.60 -2.32
C LEU A 176 1.98 17.51 -1.11
N VAL A 177 2.03 18.83 -1.29
CA VAL A 177 1.93 19.78 -0.17
C VAL A 177 0.69 20.64 -0.18
N TRP A 178 -0.04 20.70 -1.28
CA TRP A 178 -1.36 21.35 -1.34
C TRP A 178 -2.11 21.02 -2.64
N SER A 179 -3.42 21.14 -2.59
CA SER A 179 -4.30 21.31 -3.74
C SER A 179 -5.05 22.63 -3.66
N ASN A 180 -5.44 23.20 -4.81
CA ASN A 180 -6.24 24.42 -4.91
C ASN A 180 -7.29 24.25 -6.01
N GLN A 181 -8.56 24.50 -5.69
CA GLN A 181 -9.68 24.40 -6.61
C GLN A 181 -10.21 25.79 -7.02
N GLY A 182 -9.54 26.44 -7.96
CA GLY A 182 -10.12 27.58 -8.69
C GLY A 182 -10.18 28.92 -7.95
N GLY A 183 -9.74 29.05 -6.70
CA GLY A 183 -9.82 30.28 -5.92
C GLY A 183 -8.50 30.70 -5.28
N GLN A 184 -8.31 32.01 -5.06
CA GLN A 184 -7.09 32.52 -4.40
C GLN A 184 -6.87 31.99 -2.97
N PHE A 185 -7.91 31.48 -2.30
CA PHE A 185 -7.89 31.05 -0.90
C PHE A 185 -8.38 29.62 -0.66
N ASP A 186 -8.67 28.85 -1.72
CA ASP A 186 -9.17 27.47 -1.61
C ASP A 186 -8.02 26.46 -1.60
N PHE A 187 -7.08 26.65 -0.67
CA PHE A 187 -5.95 25.75 -0.48
C PHE A 187 -6.26 24.70 0.57
N LEU A 188 -6.18 23.44 0.17
CA LEU A 188 -6.11 22.32 1.07
C LEU A 188 -4.64 21.92 1.21
N HIS A 189 -4.05 22.21 2.38
CA HIS A 189 -2.63 21.93 2.64
C HIS A 189 -2.42 20.50 3.13
N ARG A 190 -1.26 19.94 2.78
CA ARG A 190 -0.79 18.61 3.19
C ARG A 190 0.72 18.68 3.41
N ARG A 191 1.12 19.44 4.41
CA ARG A 191 2.53 19.70 4.72
C ARG A 191 3.10 18.60 5.60
N VAL A 192 4.38 18.28 5.42
CA VAL A 192 5.11 17.38 6.31
C VAL A 192 6.28 18.13 6.96
N ASP A 193 6.65 17.74 8.20
CA ASP A 193 7.89 18.19 8.82
C ASP A 193 9.08 17.28 8.42
N ASP A 194 10.25 17.51 9.00
CA ASP A 194 11.49 16.80 8.66
C ASP A 194 11.47 15.31 9.04
N VAL A 195 10.57 14.92 9.95
CA VAL A 195 10.36 13.51 10.33
C VAL A 195 9.12 12.90 9.65
N GLY A 196 8.42 13.69 8.81
CA GLY A 196 7.28 13.25 8.00
C GLY A 196 5.93 13.33 8.68
N ASN A 197 5.79 13.99 9.82
CA ASN A 197 4.49 14.26 10.45
C ASN A 197 3.67 15.19 9.57
N LEU A 198 2.38 14.92 9.44
CA LEU A 198 1.46 15.57 8.52
C LEU A 198 0.73 16.76 9.16
N TYR A 199 0.64 17.88 8.45
CA TYR A 199 -0.07 19.11 8.86
C TYR A 199 -1.03 19.59 7.77
N GLU A 200 -2.16 20.17 8.15
CA GLU A 200 -3.16 20.77 7.25
C GLU A 200 -2.99 22.28 7.09
N THR A 201 -2.01 22.89 7.74
CA THR A 201 -1.67 24.31 7.60
C THR A 201 -0.30 24.51 7.00
N LYS A 202 -0.10 25.67 6.36
CA LYS A 202 1.19 26.04 5.77
C LYS A 202 2.27 26.20 6.86
N GLU A 203 1.89 26.72 8.00
CA GLU A 203 2.75 27.03 9.15
C GLU A 203 3.06 25.81 10.01
N LYS A 204 2.41 24.65 9.77
CA LYS A 204 2.57 23.40 10.54
C LYS A 204 2.29 23.57 12.04
N THR A 205 1.21 24.28 12.37
CA THR A 205 0.86 24.64 13.78
C THR A 205 -0.47 24.07 14.25
N ASP A 206 -1.18 23.35 13.37
CA ASP A 206 -2.51 22.81 13.61
C ASP A 206 -2.52 21.46 14.33
N ARG A 207 -1.35 20.84 14.53
CA ARG A 207 -1.21 19.51 15.11
C ARG A 207 -0.07 19.44 16.10
N VAL A 208 -0.26 18.63 17.16
CA VAL A 208 0.77 18.30 18.14
C VAL A 208 1.11 16.83 18.03
N TYR A 209 2.39 16.55 17.86
CA TYR A 209 2.90 15.18 17.78
C TYR A 209 3.76 14.85 19.02
N GLY A 210 3.67 13.60 19.47
CA GLY A 210 4.50 13.04 20.52
C GLY A 210 5.55 12.07 19.97
N THR A 211 6.21 11.37 20.88
CA THR A 211 7.23 10.37 20.56
C THR A 211 6.70 9.32 19.60
N GLY A 212 7.48 8.97 18.56
CA GLY A 212 7.13 7.98 17.56
C GLY A 212 6.06 8.46 16.57
N SER A 213 5.98 9.79 16.32
CA SER A 213 5.05 10.42 15.38
C SER A 213 3.57 10.19 15.72
N ARG A 214 3.25 9.94 17.01
CA ARG A 214 1.87 9.84 17.49
C ARG A 214 1.21 11.22 17.46
N LEU A 215 0.10 11.35 16.76
CA LEU A 215 -0.70 12.58 16.77
C LEU A 215 -1.42 12.68 18.11
N LEU A 216 -1.11 13.69 18.92
CA LEU A 216 -1.70 13.88 20.25
C LEU A 216 -2.88 14.84 20.25
N GLU A 217 -2.83 15.87 19.40
CA GLU A 217 -3.87 16.90 19.36
C GLU A 217 -3.99 17.53 17.97
N THR A 218 -5.22 17.83 17.58
CA THR A 218 -5.58 18.74 16.49
C THR A 218 -6.47 19.85 17.01
N LYS A 219 -6.86 20.76 16.12
CA LYS A 219 -7.87 21.78 16.44
C LYS A 219 -9.21 21.16 16.86
N GLU A 220 -9.56 19.98 16.32
CA GLU A 220 -10.87 19.33 16.48
C GLU A 220 -10.88 18.22 17.53
N ALA A 221 -9.75 17.57 17.84
CA ALA A 221 -9.71 16.41 18.73
C ALA A 221 -8.37 16.21 19.43
N SER A 222 -8.38 15.43 20.52
CA SER A 222 -7.20 14.86 21.16
C SER A 222 -7.18 13.34 21.05
N PHE A 223 -5.98 12.73 21.07
CA PHE A 223 -5.74 11.34 20.75
C PHE A 223 -4.86 10.68 21.80
N SER A 224 -5.19 9.44 22.17
CA SER A 224 -4.42 8.64 23.09
C SER A 224 -4.13 7.26 22.51
N TYR A 225 -2.93 6.76 22.78
CA TYR A 225 -2.42 5.50 22.20
C TYR A 225 -2.02 4.52 23.29
N ASP A 226 -2.12 3.23 22.97
CA ASP A 226 -1.55 2.17 23.81
C ASP A 226 -0.02 2.09 23.69
N LYS A 227 0.58 1.09 24.36
CA LYS A 227 2.03 0.89 24.33
C LYS A 227 2.52 0.38 22.97
N GLU A 228 1.70 -0.36 22.26
CA GLU A 228 1.93 -0.89 20.92
C GLU A 228 1.79 0.20 19.84
N GLY A 229 1.23 1.38 20.19
CA GLY A 229 1.04 2.51 19.27
C GLY A 229 -0.29 2.50 18.54
N ASN A 230 -1.26 1.71 18.97
CA ASN A 230 -2.61 1.77 18.42
C ASN A 230 -3.40 2.91 19.06
N LEU A 231 -4.18 3.63 18.28
CA LEU A 231 -5.09 4.66 18.77
C LEU A 231 -6.21 4.02 19.60
N VAL A 232 -6.24 4.27 20.91
CA VAL A 232 -7.27 3.72 21.80
C VAL A 232 -8.38 4.71 22.14
N GLN A 233 -8.12 6.02 21.97
CA GLN A 233 -9.13 7.03 22.23
C GLN A 233 -8.94 8.27 21.35
N LYS A 234 -10.05 8.79 20.82
CA LYS A 234 -10.17 10.11 20.14
C LYS A 234 -11.28 10.89 20.84
N VAL A 235 -10.92 12.00 21.48
CA VAL A 235 -11.87 12.90 22.14
C VAL A 235 -12.09 14.10 21.25
N GLU A 236 -13.27 14.22 20.68
CA GLU A 236 -13.67 15.33 19.82
C GLU A 236 -14.11 16.54 20.66
N LYS A 237 -13.72 17.75 20.27
CA LYS A 237 -14.12 18.99 20.97
C LYS A 237 -15.62 19.28 20.94
N ASN A 238 -16.37 18.62 20.06
CA ASN A 238 -17.83 18.65 20.00
C ASN A 238 -18.51 17.79 21.08
N GLY A 239 -17.73 17.04 21.90
CA GLY A 239 -18.19 16.21 23.01
C GLY A 239 -18.29 14.70 22.70
N GLY A 240 -17.98 14.30 21.48
CA GLY A 240 -17.86 12.88 21.10
C GLY A 240 -16.56 12.27 21.61
N THR A 241 -16.62 11.03 22.06
CA THR A 241 -15.43 10.26 22.45
C THR A 241 -15.49 8.90 21.80
N TRP A 242 -14.59 8.63 20.87
CA TRP A 242 -14.36 7.32 20.30
C TRP A 242 -13.40 6.53 21.16
N LYS A 243 -13.69 5.25 21.39
CA LYS A 243 -12.79 4.26 21.99
C LYS A 243 -12.60 3.11 21.03
N TYR A 244 -11.35 2.67 20.88
CA TYR A 244 -10.97 1.58 19.99
C TYR A 244 -10.33 0.46 20.79
N GLU A 245 -10.66 -0.78 20.43
CA GLU A 245 -10.10 -1.99 21.02
C GLU A 245 -9.50 -2.85 19.91
N TYR A 246 -8.46 -3.58 20.24
CA TYR A 246 -7.69 -4.38 19.29
C TYR A 246 -7.51 -5.80 19.81
N TYR A 247 -7.48 -6.76 18.90
CA TYR A 247 -7.03 -8.10 19.17
C TYR A 247 -5.52 -8.12 19.43
N GLY A 248 -5.01 -9.18 20.07
CA GLY A 248 -3.59 -9.34 20.35
C GLY A 248 -2.69 -9.35 19.10
N ASN A 249 -3.24 -9.66 17.92
CA ASN A 249 -2.55 -9.56 16.64
C ASN A 249 -2.53 -8.13 16.04
N GLY A 250 -3.08 -7.12 16.77
CA GLY A 250 -3.12 -5.72 16.36
C GLY A 250 -4.29 -5.33 15.43
N MET A 251 -5.16 -6.26 15.05
CA MET A 251 -6.36 -5.93 14.26
C MET A 251 -7.43 -5.30 15.15
N MET A 252 -8.13 -4.28 14.64
CA MET A 252 -9.21 -3.63 15.39
C MET A 252 -10.36 -4.61 15.62
N SER A 253 -10.78 -4.79 16.90
CA SER A 253 -11.89 -5.63 17.31
C SER A 253 -13.17 -4.82 17.54
N LYS A 254 -13.04 -3.55 17.97
CA LYS A 254 -14.19 -2.70 18.28
C LYS A 254 -13.88 -1.21 18.12
N ALA A 255 -14.90 -0.46 17.70
CA ALA A 255 -14.94 1.00 17.73
C ALA A 255 -16.26 1.45 18.40
N ALA A 256 -16.18 2.24 19.47
CA ALA A 256 -17.35 2.67 20.24
C ALA A 256 -17.35 4.20 20.42
N LEU A 257 -18.47 4.85 20.06
CA LEU A 257 -18.69 6.28 20.25
C LEU A 257 -19.52 6.52 21.51
N PHE A 258 -19.01 7.39 22.36
CA PHE A 258 -19.68 7.89 23.54
C PHE A 258 -19.99 9.39 23.39
N SER A 259 -21.15 9.82 23.88
CA SER A 259 -21.51 11.22 24.08
C SER A 259 -21.97 11.38 25.51
N GLN A 260 -21.40 12.35 26.26
CA GLN A 260 -21.68 12.56 27.68
C GLN A 260 -21.61 11.26 28.51
N SER A 261 -20.59 10.44 28.26
CA SER A 261 -20.36 9.12 28.86
C SER A 261 -21.42 8.03 28.54
N LYS A 262 -22.40 8.33 27.69
CA LYS A 262 -23.38 7.36 27.22
C LYS A 262 -22.91 6.75 25.90
N LEU A 263 -22.98 5.42 25.80
CA LEU A 263 -22.72 4.71 24.53
C LEU A 263 -23.77 5.13 23.50
N VAL A 264 -23.33 5.64 22.36
CA VAL A 264 -24.16 6.07 21.23
C VAL A 264 -24.10 5.09 20.09
N ARG A 265 -22.91 4.52 19.86
CA ARG A 265 -22.65 3.61 18.74
C ARG A 265 -21.56 2.63 19.12
N GLU A 266 -21.73 1.39 18.73
CA GLU A 266 -20.71 0.35 18.86
C GLU A 266 -20.65 -0.45 17.57
N VAL A 267 -19.45 -0.64 17.04
CA VAL A 267 -19.17 -1.45 15.86
C VAL A 267 -18.13 -2.48 16.25
N THR A 268 -18.39 -3.75 16.00
CA THR A 268 -17.45 -4.83 16.27
C THR A 268 -16.99 -5.49 14.98
N PHE A 269 -15.77 -6.00 15.00
CA PHE A 269 -15.12 -6.61 13.84
C PHE A 269 -14.56 -7.98 14.21
N LYS A 270 -14.63 -8.94 13.27
CA LYS A 270 -13.91 -10.20 13.38
C LYS A 270 -13.00 -10.37 12.19
N CYS A 271 -11.83 -10.94 12.43
CA CYS A 271 -10.83 -11.19 11.40
C CYS A 271 -10.49 -12.68 11.31
N ASP A 272 -10.07 -13.13 10.12
CA ASP A 272 -9.49 -14.44 9.96
C ASP A 272 -7.99 -14.44 10.34
N PRO A 273 -7.34 -15.61 10.45
CA PRO A 273 -5.93 -15.69 10.82
C PRO A 273 -4.96 -15.09 9.78
N LEU A 274 -5.46 -14.72 8.62
CA LEU A 274 -4.72 -13.95 7.62
C LEU A 274 -4.93 -12.44 7.80
N SER A 275 -5.54 -12.01 8.94
CA SER A 275 -5.88 -10.63 9.26
C SER A 275 -6.86 -9.99 8.28
N ARG A 276 -7.71 -10.75 7.58
CA ARG A 276 -8.78 -10.23 6.73
C ARG A 276 -10.06 -10.13 7.54
N ARG A 277 -10.72 -8.97 7.49
CA ARG A 277 -12.00 -8.77 8.15
C ARG A 277 -13.08 -9.67 7.55
N ILE A 278 -13.69 -10.50 8.36
CA ILE A 278 -14.70 -11.46 7.93
C ILE A 278 -16.12 -11.07 8.36
N GLU A 279 -16.25 -10.25 9.40
CA GLU A 279 -17.51 -9.73 9.88
C GLU A 279 -17.38 -8.29 10.39
N LYS A 280 -18.43 -7.52 10.20
CA LYS A 280 -18.66 -6.20 10.82
C LYS A 280 -20.07 -6.16 11.37
N SER A 281 -20.24 -5.93 12.68
CA SER A 281 -21.56 -5.88 13.31
C SER A 281 -21.85 -4.49 13.86
N TYR A 282 -23.03 -3.97 13.52
CA TYR A 282 -23.54 -2.69 13.99
C TYR A 282 -25.07 -2.71 14.02
N ASP A 283 -25.66 -2.19 15.09
CA ASP A 283 -27.11 -2.02 15.27
C ASP A 283 -27.95 -3.29 14.96
N GLY A 284 -27.49 -4.43 15.50
CA GLY A 284 -28.14 -5.73 15.30
C GLY A 284 -27.97 -6.32 13.90
N LYS A 285 -27.19 -5.70 13.02
CA LYS A 285 -26.88 -6.21 11.69
C LYS A 285 -25.42 -6.65 11.62
N THR A 286 -25.17 -7.76 10.93
CA THR A 286 -23.82 -8.24 10.67
C THR A 286 -23.56 -8.30 9.16
N THR A 287 -22.55 -7.56 8.71
CA THR A 287 -22.03 -7.67 7.35
C THR A 287 -20.95 -8.74 7.33
N HIS A 288 -21.12 -9.75 6.49
CA HIS A 288 -20.16 -10.82 6.27
C HIS A 288 -19.35 -10.56 5.01
N PHE A 289 -18.07 -10.98 5.02
CA PHE A 289 -17.15 -10.82 3.89
C PHE A 289 -16.52 -12.15 3.51
N VAL A 290 -16.48 -12.45 2.23
CA VAL A 290 -15.73 -13.58 1.65
C VAL A 290 -14.68 -13.02 0.69
N TRP A 291 -13.45 -13.45 0.90
CA TRP A 291 -12.26 -12.90 0.24
C TRP A 291 -11.72 -13.81 -0.84
N ASP A 292 -11.41 -13.23 -1.99
CA ASP A 292 -10.57 -13.79 -3.03
C ASP A 292 -9.13 -13.28 -2.84
N GLY A 293 -8.31 -14.08 -2.18
CA GLY A 293 -6.98 -13.63 -1.74
C GLY A 293 -7.07 -12.42 -0.82
N ASN A 294 -6.73 -11.22 -1.33
CA ASN A 294 -6.77 -9.97 -0.56
C ASN A 294 -7.89 -9.01 -1.03
N LYS A 295 -8.82 -9.47 -1.87
CA LYS A 295 -9.95 -8.67 -2.37
C LYS A 295 -11.26 -9.24 -1.85
N ILE A 296 -12.20 -8.37 -1.50
CA ILE A 296 -13.56 -8.77 -1.11
C ILE A 296 -14.28 -9.24 -2.38
N LEU A 297 -14.59 -10.53 -2.49
CA LEU A 297 -15.41 -11.04 -3.58
C LEU A 297 -16.90 -10.92 -3.27
N HIS A 298 -17.28 -11.28 -2.05
CA HIS A 298 -18.67 -11.24 -1.61
C HIS A 298 -18.84 -10.51 -0.29
N GLU A 299 -19.95 -9.82 -0.18
CA GLU A 299 -20.48 -9.32 1.08
C GLU A 299 -22.00 -9.47 1.11
N TRP A 300 -22.56 -9.67 2.29
CA TRP A 300 -24.00 -9.66 2.54
C TRP A 300 -24.29 -9.22 3.97
N VAL A 301 -25.50 -8.71 4.18
CA VAL A 301 -25.97 -8.29 5.50
C VAL A 301 -26.93 -9.33 6.06
N GLU A 302 -26.68 -9.71 7.29
CA GLU A 302 -27.54 -10.55 8.10
C GLU A 302 -28.20 -9.70 9.19
N ASP A 303 -29.55 -9.69 9.25
CA ASP A 303 -30.28 -9.08 10.36
C ASP A 303 -30.26 -10.04 11.56
N GLY A 304 -29.61 -9.63 12.65
CA GLY A 304 -29.73 -10.29 13.94
C GLY A 304 -31.14 -10.01 14.48
N GLY A 305 -32.03 -11.00 14.43
CA GLY A 305 -33.39 -10.86 14.98
C GLY A 305 -33.33 -10.33 16.43
N TYR A 306 -34.10 -9.31 16.73
CA TYR A 306 -34.26 -8.79 18.09
C TYR A 306 -34.64 -9.94 19.03
N THR A 307 -33.75 -10.37 19.90
CA THR A 307 -34.10 -11.16 21.06
C THR A 307 -34.68 -10.19 22.06
N CYS A 308 -36.02 -10.16 22.16
CA CYS A 308 -36.67 -9.54 23.33
C CYS A 308 -36.06 -10.16 24.60
N GLU A 309 -35.55 -9.32 25.49
CA GLU A 309 -35.10 -9.75 26.83
C GLU A 309 -36.16 -10.63 27.47
N GLY A 310 -35.85 -11.91 27.71
CA GLY A 310 -36.72 -12.82 28.45
C GLY A 310 -36.81 -14.25 27.93
N SER A 311 -36.34 -14.60 26.76
CA SER A 311 -36.33 -16.00 26.30
C SER A 311 -34.96 -16.63 26.44
N LYS A 312 -34.87 -17.72 27.23
CA LYS A 312 -33.69 -18.58 27.38
C LYS A 312 -33.13 -18.91 26.01
N ALA A 313 -31.79 -18.81 25.89
CA ALA A 313 -31.04 -19.22 24.74
C ALA A 313 -31.57 -20.52 24.13
N SER A 314 -32.37 -20.41 23.10
CA SER A 314 -32.74 -21.55 22.27
C SER A 314 -31.75 -21.59 21.12
N THR A 315 -31.00 -22.67 21.04
CA THR A 315 -30.25 -23.24 19.93
C THR A 315 -30.39 -22.42 18.66
N ILE A 316 -29.29 -21.78 18.26
CA ILE A 316 -29.12 -21.14 16.95
C ILE A 316 -29.59 -22.16 15.91
N ASN A 317 -30.73 -21.89 15.28
CA ASN A 317 -31.27 -22.72 14.21
C ASN A 317 -30.26 -22.72 13.04
N ALA A 318 -29.59 -23.85 12.88
CA ALA A 318 -28.72 -24.15 11.75
C ALA A 318 -29.46 -24.29 10.38
N ASN A 319 -30.74 -23.89 10.34
CA ASN A 319 -31.60 -23.95 9.14
C ASN A 319 -31.92 -22.53 8.62
N LYS A 320 -30.91 -21.72 8.27
CA LYS A 320 -31.17 -20.54 7.48
C LYS A 320 -31.32 -20.92 6.02
N HIS A 321 -32.43 -20.50 5.42
CA HIS A 321 -32.67 -20.72 3.99
C HIS A 321 -31.61 -20.00 3.15
N PRO A 322 -31.03 -20.65 2.14
CA PRO A 322 -30.13 -20.01 1.16
C PRO A 322 -30.73 -18.74 0.53
N ASN A 323 -32.06 -18.62 0.52
CA ASN A 323 -32.79 -17.47 -0.03
C ASN A 323 -32.58 -16.14 0.75
N ASP A 324 -32.19 -16.16 2.02
CA ASP A 324 -31.99 -14.91 2.78
C ASP A 324 -30.65 -14.25 2.47
N ILE A 325 -29.61 -15.05 2.23
CA ILE A 325 -28.30 -14.55 1.77
C ILE A 325 -28.45 -13.98 0.36
N ALA A 326 -29.21 -14.65 -0.53
CA ALA A 326 -29.33 -14.27 -1.92
C ALA A 326 -29.88 -12.84 -2.14
N LYS A 327 -30.71 -12.33 -1.22
CA LYS A 327 -31.31 -10.99 -1.35
C LYS A 327 -30.35 -9.84 -1.10
N SER A 328 -29.46 -9.98 -0.11
CA SER A 328 -28.48 -8.92 0.25
C SER A 328 -27.08 -9.19 -0.31
N LEU A 329 -26.90 -10.31 -1.02
CA LEU A 329 -25.59 -10.70 -1.53
C LEU A 329 -25.10 -9.77 -2.63
N VAL A 330 -23.98 -9.14 -2.37
CA VAL A 330 -23.20 -8.36 -3.34
C VAL A 330 -21.99 -9.18 -3.76
N THR A 331 -21.74 -9.24 -5.07
CA THR A 331 -20.49 -9.76 -5.63
C THR A 331 -19.73 -8.60 -6.26
N TRP A 332 -18.51 -8.36 -5.80
CA TRP A 332 -17.61 -7.36 -6.34
C TRP A 332 -16.70 -7.97 -7.39
N VAL A 333 -16.63 -7.33 -8.55
CA VAL A 333 -15.71 -7.71 -9.62
C VAL A 333 -14.58 -6.71 -9.64
N PHE A 334 -13.34 -7.20 -9.50
CA PHE A 334 -12.14 -6.38 -9.59
C PHE A 334 -11.37 -6.70 -10.86
N GLU A 335 -10.62 -5.73 -11.34
CA GLU A 335 -9.65 -6.00 -12.40
C GLU A 335 -8.62 -7.03 -11.91
N PRO A 336 -8.21 -7.98 -12.76
CA PRO A 336 -7.20 -8.95 -12.40
C PRO A 336 -5.95 -8.28 -11.84
N ASP A 337 -5.39 -8.86 -10.78
CA ASP A 337 -4.16 -8.44 -10.12
C ASP A 337 -4.11 -6.99 -9.59
N THR A 338 -5.28 -6.32 -9.47
CA THR A 338 -5.43 -4.96 -8.92
C THR A 338 -6.48 -4.92 -7.83
N PHE A 339 -6.64 -3.75 -7.16
CA PHE A 339 -7.75 -3.45 -6.24
C PHE A 339 -8.77 -2.49 -6.88
N ILE A 340 -8.81 -2.43 -8.21
CA ILE A 340 -9.72 -1.56 -8.96
C ILE A 340 -11.06 -2.29 -9.12
N PRO A 341 -12.16 -1.80 -8.53
CA PRO A 341 -13.47 -2.39 -8.71
C PRO A 341 -14.01 -2.04 -10.11
N SER A 342 -14.54 -3.03 -10.81
CA SER A 342 -15.11 -2.89 -12.16
C SER A 342 -16.63 -3.09 -12.19
N ALA A 343 -17.17 -3.91 -11.28
CA ALA A 343 -18.61 -4.10 -11.19
C ALA A 343 -19.08 -4.48 -9.79
N LYS A 344 -20.36 -4.18 -9.55
CA LYS A 344 -21.18 -4.62 -8.42
C LYS A 344 -22.33 -5.45 -8.95
N ILE A 345 -22.39 -6.72 -8.60
CA ILE A 345 -23.44 -7.66 -9.02
C ILE A 345 -24.32 -7.94 -7.80
N THR A 346 -25.62 -7.68 -7.92
CA THR A 346 -26.60 -7.84 -6.84
C THR A 346 -27.87 -8.57 -7.35
N SER A 347 -28.78 -8.89 -6.47
CA SER A 347 -30.13 -9.40 -6.86
C SER A 347 -30.97 -8.36 -7.61
N GLU A 348 -30.67 -7.07 -7.46
CA GLU A 348 -31.40 -5.97 -8.11
C GLU A 348 -30.87 -5.66 -9.50
N GLY A 349 -29.69 -6.14 -9.86
CA GLY A 349 -29.03 -5.95 -11.15
C GLY A 349 -27.52 -5.87 -11.08
N ASN A 350 -26.94 -5.68 -12.25
CA ASN A 350 -25.50 -5.54 -12.43
C ASN A 350 -25.17 -4.05 -12.62
N PHE A 351 -24.16 -3.57 -11.92
CA PHE A 351 -23.73 -2.18 -12.01
C PHE A 351 -22.26 -2.12 -12.41
N THR A 352 -22.00 -1.32 -13.42
CA THR A 352 -20.65 -0.99 -13.86
C THR A 352 -20.03 0.04 -12.90
N ILE A 353 -18.77 -0.13 -12.54
CA ILE A 353 -17.99 0.85 -11.79
C ILE A 353 -16.83 1.30 -12.65
N ILE A 354 -16.65 2.59 -12.80
CA ILE A 354 -15.51 3.18 -13.50
C ILE A 354 -14.65 3.94 -12.49
N SER A 355 -13.36 3.73 -12.60
CA SER A 355 -12.34 4.32 -11.72
C SER A 355 -11.50 5.35 -12.47
N ASP A 356 -10.85 6.24 -11.72
CA ASP A 356 -9.84 7.16 -12.25
C ASP A 356 -8.53 6.44 -12.57
N TYR A 357 -7.50 7.19 -12.97
CA TYR A 357 -6.19 6.65 -13.35
C TYR A 357 -5.41 6.00 -12.18
N LEU A 358 -5.82 6.22 -10.94
CA LEU A 358 -5.27 5.56 -9.74
C LEU A 358 -6.15 4.41 -9.24
N GLY A 359 -7.23 4.10 -9.96
CA GLY A 359 -8.17 3.04 -9.59
C GLY A 359 -9.16 3.44 -8.49
N THR A 360 -9.32 4.73 -8.20
CA THR A 360 -10.35 5.24 -7.31
C THR A 360 -11.70 5.25 -8.04
N PRO A 361 -12.77 4.63 -7.50
CA PRO A 361 -14.10 4.68 -8.12
C PRO A 361 -14.62 6.12 -8.25
N VAL A 362 -15.11 6.48 -9.43
CA VAL A 362 -15.61 7.83 -9.72
C VAL A 362 -17.05 7.87 -10.20
N GLU A 363 -17.52 6.85 -10.92
CA GLU A 363 -18.89 6.75 -11.42
C GLU A 363 -19.37 5.29 -11.41
N ALA A 364 -20.67 5.09 -11.23
CA ALA A 364 -21.31 3.80 -11.44
C ALA A 364 -22.59 3.95 -12.27
N PHE A 365 -22.86 2.93 -13.09
CA PHE A 365 -23.97 2.87 -14.05
C PHE A 365 -24.73 1.57 -13.90
N ASP A 366 -26.05 1.61 -14.13
CA ASP A 366 -26.86 0.41 -14.28
C ASP A 366 -26.70 -0.23 -15.68
N THR A 367 -27.42 -1.32 -15.93
CA THR A 367 -27.39 -2.03 -17.22
C THR A 367 -27.97 -1.26 -18.40
N GLU A 368 -28.74 -0.21 -18.14
CA GLU A 368 -29.29 0.69 -19.15
C GLU A 368 -28.37 1.88 -19.44
N GLY A 369 -27.24 2.00 -18.72
CA GLY A 369 -26.29 3.09 -18.85
C GLY A 369 -26.70 4.37 -18.09
N LYS A 370 -27.67 4.29 -17.20
CA LYS A 370 -28.02 5.42 -16.32
C LYS A 370 -27.00 5.51 -15.19
N GLN A 371 -26.42 6.69 -14.99
CA GLN A 371 -25.55 6.96 -13.87
C GLN A 371 -26.35 6.89 -12.56
N VAL A 372 -25.96 5.98 -11.66
CA VAL A 372 -26.63 5.75 -10.36
C VAL A 372 -25.82 6.28 -9.19
N TRP A 373 -24.52 6.46 -9.39
CA TRP A 373 -23.61 6.94 -8.36
C TRP A 373 -22.40 7.67 -8.97
N SER A 374 -21.91 8.68 -8.26
CA SER A 374 -20.61 9.30 -8.55
C SER A 374 -19.96 9.86 -7.29
N SER A 375 -18.63 9.92 -7.25
CA SER A 375 -17.87 10.48 -6.13
C SER A 375 -16.57 11.13 -6.61
N GLU A 376 -16.19 12.21 -5.92
CA GLU A 376 -14.88 12.85 -6.05
C GLU A 376 -14.23 12.91 -4.65
N LEU A 377 -12.95 12.54 -4.58
CA LEU A 377 -12.18 12.60 -3.35
C LEU A 377 -11.25 13.82 -3.33
N ASP A 378 -10.93 14.33 -2.15
CA ASP A 378 -9.86 15.28 -1.97
C ASP A 378 -8.49 14.58 -1.82
N ILE A 379 -7.41 15.36 -1.63
CA ILE A 379 -6.04 14.84 -1.48
C ILE A 379 -5.80 14.02 -0.19
N TYR A 380 -6.76 13.97 0.70
CA TYR A 380 -6.78 13.13 1.91
C TYR A 380 -7.63 11.87 1.73
N GLY A 381 -8.35 11.74 0.61
CA GLY A 381 -9.30 10.66 0.39
C GLY A 381 -10.67 10.93 1.00
N ARG A 382 -10.94 12.14 1.52
CA ARG A 382 -12.28 12.53 2.00
C ARG A 382 -13.21 12.68 0.81
N VAL A 383 -14.44 12.18 0.95
CA VAL A 383 -15.49 12.38 -0.06
C VAL A 383 -15.86 13.87 -0.11
N LYS A 384 -15.57 14.49 -1.24
CA LYS A 384 -15.83 15.92 -1.50
C LYS A 384 -17.17 16.16 -2.18
N GLU A 385 -17.46 15.35 -3.18
CA GLU A 385 -18.71 15.39 -3.94
C GLU A 385 -19.26 13.97 -4.02
N LEU A 386 -20.57 13.82 -3.86
CA LEU A 386 -21.25 12.53 -3.92
C LEU A 386 -22.64 12.71 -4.55
N THR A 387 -22.96 11.83 -5.48
CA THR A 387 -24.31 11.68 -6.03
C THR A 387 -24.75 10.23 -5.84
N GLY A 388 -26.01 10.00 -5.52
CA GLY A 388 -26.54 8.67 -5.21
C GLY A 388 -26.40 8.27 -3.76
N ASP A 389 -26.61 6.98 -3.46
CA ASP A 389 -26.48 6.46 -2.11
C ASP A 389 -25.00 6.34 -1.70
N LYS A 390 -24.64 6.92 -0.56
CA LYS A 390 -23.27 6.87 -0.02
C LYS A 390 -22.75 5.45 0.22
N HIS A 391 -23.64 4.51 0.51
CA HIS A 391 -23.30 3.10 0.74
C HIS A 391 -23.18 2.27 -0.55
N PHE A 392 -23.47 2.87 -1.71
CA PHE A 392 -23.54 2.14 -2.98
C PHE A 392 -22.19 1.57 -3.40
N VAL A 393 -21.11 2.39 -3.33
CA VAL A 393 -19.72 1.96 -3.56
C VAL A 393 -18.89 2.36 -2.33
N PRO A 394 -18.49 1.40 -1.49
CA PRO A 394 -17.75 1.69 -0.25
C PRO A 394 -16.23 1.89 -0.48
N PHE A 395 -15.71 1.60 -1.68
CA PHE A 395 -14.29 1.71 -1.97
C PHE A 395 -13.85 3.17 -2.14
N ARG A 396 -12.61 3.46 -1.65
CA ARG A 396 -11.97 4.78 -1.72
C ARG A 396 -10.66 4.65 -2.50
N PHE A 397 -9.50 5.08 -2.00
CA PHE A 397 -8.24 4.71 -2.64
C PHE A 397 -8.12 3.19 -2.71
N GLN A 398 -7.34 2.66 -3.66
CA GLN A 398 -7.18 1.22 -3.83
C GLN A 398 -6.84 0.53 -2.50
N GLY A 399 -7.58 -0.55 -2.19
CA GLY A 399 -7.44 -1.30 -0.94
C GLY A 399 -8.28 -0.76 0.23
N GLN A 400 -8.87 0.43 0.12
CA GLN A 400 -9.67 1.05 1.18
C GLN A 400 -11.17 0.74 1.02
N TYR A 401 -11.79 0.38 2.13
CA TYR A 401 -13.24 0.17 2.28
C TYR A 401 -13.76 1.08 3.40
N GLU A 402 -14.65 2.02 3.10
CA GLU A 402 -15.22 2.95 4.09
C GLU A 402 -16.21 2.25 5.01
N ASP A 403 -15.99 2.40 6.31
CA ASP A 403 -16.96 2.04 7.35
C ASP A 403 -17.75 3.30 7.74
N PHE A 404 -18.91 3.46 7.16
CA PHE A 404 -19.77 4.64 7.35
C PHE A 404 -20.18 4.87 8.81
N GLU A 405 -20.17 3.81 9.60
CA GLU A 405 -20.52 3.82 11.02
C GLU A 405 -19.42 4.48 11.85
N THR A 406 -18.17 4.33 11.46
CA THR A 406 -17.00 4.87 12.17
C THR A 406 -16.36 6.07 11.49
N GLY A 407 -16.59 6.24 10.18
CA GLY A 407 -15.90 7.20 9.34
C GLY A 407 -14.44 6.83 9.03
N LEU A 408 -14.00 5.64 9.44
CA LEU A 408 -12.69 5.11 9.13
C LEU A 408 -12.73 4.30 7.84
N TYR A 409 -11.57 4.20 7.15
CA TYR A 409 -11.40 3.33 6.00
C TYR A 409 -10.58 2.10 6.40
N TYR A 410 -11.21 0.93 6.35
CA TYR A 410 -10.51 -0.33 6.49
C TYR A 410 -9.55 -0.53 5.32
N ASN A 411 -8.28 -0.62 5.57
CA ASN A 411 -7.23 -0.81 4.57
C ASN A 411 -6.38 -2.04 4.92
N ARG A 412 -7.00 -3.20 4.87
CA ARG A 412 -6.41 -4.52 5.10
C ARG A 412 -5.80 -4.67 6.51
N PHE A 413 -4.57 -4.20 6.73
CA PHE A 413 -3.85 -4.34 8.01
C PHE A 413 -4.04 -3.17 8.96
N ARG A 414 -4.54 -2.04 8.48
CA ARG A 414 -4.74 -0.82 9.27
C ARG A 414 -6.08 -0.14 8.95
N TYR A 415 -6.47 0.75 9.82
CA TYR A 415 -7.58 1.67 9.57
C TYR A 415 -7.06 3.08 9.31
N TYR A 416 -7.47 3.66 8.20
CA TYR A 416 -7.13 5.02 7.81
C TYR A 416 -8.23 5.98 8.28
N ASP A 417 -7.85 7.07 8.95
CA ASP A 417 -8.76 8.16 9.30
C ASP A 417 -8.61 9.31 8.29
N PRO A 418 -9.54 9.45 7.33
CA PRO A 418 -9.45 10.50 6.31
C PRO A 418 -9.61 11.90 6.91
N SER A 419 -10.22 12.05 8.10
CA SER A 419 -10.39 13.34 8.77
C SER A 419 -9.05 13.97 9.17
N ILE A 420 -8.06 13.13 9.45
CA ILE A 420 -6.71 13.55 9.84
C ILE A 420 -5.61 13.10 8.85
N GLY A 421 -5.94 12.23 7.89
CA GLY A 421 -5.05 11.82 6.80
C GLY A 421 -3.94 10.84 7.20
N ILE A 422 -4.10 10.10 8.29
CA ILE A 422 -3.14 9.12 8.80
C ILE A 422 -3.84 7.82 9.25
N TYR A 423 -3.07 6.76 9.43
CA TYR A 423 -3.54 5.51 10.02
C TYR A 423 -3.73 5.63 11.54
N THR A 424 -4.67 4.84 12.08
CA THR A 424 -4.92 4.74 13.53
C THR A 424 -3.92 3.83 14.25
N GLN A 425 -3.16 3.03 13.52
CA GLN A 425 -2.19 2.07 14.03
C GLN A 425 -0.82 2.29 13.38
N ILE A 426 0.24 1.92 14.11
CA ILE A 426 1.58 1.89 13.53
C ILE A 426 1.65 0.86 12.40
N ASP A 427 2.59 1.05 11.49
CA ASP A 427 2.83 0.11 10.42
C ASP A 427 3.28 -1.25 11.00
N PRO A 428 2.57 -2.37 10.72
CA PRO A 428 2.97 -3.70 11.21
C PRO A 428 4.36 -4.15 10.77
N ILE A 429 4.88 -3.58 9.68
CA ILE A 429 6.25 -3.82 9.20
C ILE A 429 7.24 -2.77 9.72
N GLY A 430 6.79 -1.87 10.58
CA GLY A 430 7.62 -0.83 11.20
C GLY A 430 8.31 0.06 10.17
N LEU A 431 9.59 0.35 10.38
CA LEU A 431 10.38 1.20 9.48
C LEU A 431 10.62 0.61 8.08
N ASP A 432 10.31 -0.67 7.85
CA ASP A 432 10.32 -1.25 6.50
C ASP A 432 9.22 -0.65 5.60
N GLY A 433 8.16 -0.08 6.19
CA GLY A 433 7.10 0.67 5.51
C GLY A 433 7.42 2.13 5.24
N GLY A 434 8.51 2.66 5.81
CA GLY A 434 8.91 4.06 5.69
C GLY A 434 9.32 4.68 7.02
N PHE A 435 9.78 5.92 7.00
CA PHE A 435 10.20 6.62 8.23
C PHE A 435 9.03 7.08 9.11
N THR A 436 7.83 7.17 8.55
CA THR A 436 6.62 7.62 9.25
C THR A 436 5.67 6.45 9.49
N LEU A 437 5.53 6.06 10.76
CA LEU A 437 4.81 4.85 11.14
C LEU A 437 3.29 4.91 10.91
N TYR A 438 2.72 6.12 10.79
CA TYR A 438 1.27 6.33 10.65
C TYR A 438 0.86 6.93 9.30
N SER A 439 1.80 7.26 8.41
CA SER A 439 1.46 7.90 7.14
C SER A 439 0.84 6.92 6.14
N TYR A 440 -0.03 7.45 5.27
CA TYR A 440 -0.52 6.75 4.08
C TYR A 440 0.57 6.75 3.01
N THR A 441 0.59 7.71 2.10
CA THR A 441 1.63 7.88 1.07
C THR A 441 2.15 9.31 1.05
N LYS A 442 3.29 9.55 0.41
CA LYS A 442 3.87 10.88 0.26
C LYS A 442 3.10 11.73 -0.76
N ASN A 443 2.55 11.07 -1.77
CA ASN A 443 1.84 11.71 -2.87
C ASN A 443 0.62 10.87 -3.30
N THR A 444 -0.53 11.17 -2.74
CA THR A 444 -1.80 10.48 -2.99
C THR A 444 -2.32 10.61 -4.43
N LEU A 445 -1.65 11.40 -5.29
CA LEU A 445 -1.99 11.55 -6.70
C LEU A 445 -1.21 10.61 -7.63
N ILE A 446 -0.21 9.89 -7.12
CA ILE A 446 0.61 8.94 -7.91
C ILE A 446 0.98 7.68 -7.15
N GLU A 447 0.74 7.65 -5.84
CA GLU A 447 1.09 6.54 -4.96
C GLU A 447 -0.17 6.01 -4.27
N ILE A 448 -0.22 4.70 -4.11
CA ILE A 448 -1.30 3.98 -3.40
C ILE A 448 -0.70 3.04 -2.36
N ASP A 449 -1.45 2.81 -1.28
CA ASP A 449 -1.12 1.83 -0.25
C ASP A 449 -2.27 0.82 -0.12
N GLU A 450 -2.27 -0.18 -0.99
CA GLU A 450 -3.38 -1.14 -1.13
C GLU A 450 -3.57 -2.05 0.10
N PHE A 451 -2.56 -2.14 0.98
CA PHE A 451 -2.59 -3.05 2.14
C PHE A 451 -2.51 -2.33 3.48
N GLY A 452 -2.38 -1.02 3.50
CA GLY A 452 -2.04 -0.34 4.73
C GLY A 452 -0.62 -0.68 5.21
N LEU A 453 0.34 -0.77 4.30
CA LEU A 453 1.76 -1.09 4.53
C LEU A 453 2.62 -0.19 3.63
N ALA A 454 2.48 1.12 3.78
CA ALA A 454 3.07 2.13 2.91
C ALA A 454 4.58 1.92 2.69
N GLY A 455 5.03 2.11 1.44
CA GLY A 455 6.44 2.13 1.10
C GLY A 455 7.14 0.77 1.05
N ASN A 456 6.42 -0.36 1.05
CA ASN A 456 7.05 -1.68 1.03
C ASN A 456 7.62 -2.01 -0.37
N PRO A 457 8.97 -1.95 -0.58
CA PRO A 457 9.60 -2.27 -1.85
C PRO A 457 9.59 -3.79 -2.16
N TYR A 458 9.14 -4.63 -1.23
CA TYR A 458 9.14 -6.11 -1.36
C TYR A 458 7.80 -6.67 -1.83
N ARG A 459 6.97 -5.83 -2.40
CA ARG A 459 5.67 -6.21 -2.91
C ARG A 459 5.80 -6.93 -4.25
N ARG A 460 5.27 -8.13 -4.38
CA ARG A 460 5.04 -8.75 -5.66
C ARG A 460 3.78 -8.14 -6.29
N LYS A 461 3.78 -7.94 -7.62
CA LYS A 461 2.61 -7.43 -8.38
C LYS A 461 1.30 -8.20 -8.12
N ASN A 462 1.37 -9.42 -7.56
CA ASN A 462 0.22 -10.28 -7.25
C ASN A 462 -0.29 -10.15 -5.79
N GLY A 463 0.09 -9.11 -5.07
CA GLY A 463 -0.37 -8.88 -3.68
C GLY A 463 0.15 -9.89 -2.64
N GLN A 464 0.85 -10.94 -3.06
CA GLN A 464 1.53 -11.82 -2.12
C GLN A 464 2.72 -11.07 -1.52
N TYR A 465 2.89 -11.17 -0.22
CA TYR A 465 4.16 -10.83 0.40
C TYR A 465 5.26 -11.53 -0.40
N ALA A 466 6.11 -10.77 -1.08
CA ALA A 466 7.45 -11.27 -1.27
C ALA A 466 7.86 -11.65 0.14
N LYS A 467 8.16 -12.95 0.41
CA LYS A 467 8.66 -13.37 1.70
C LYS A 467 9.56 -12.25 2.17
N LYS A 468 9.21 -11.60 3.30
CA LYS A 468 10.13 -10.68 3.98
C LYS A 468 11.48 -11.32 3.74
N PRO A 469 12.51 -10.70 3.12
CA PRO A 469 13.75 -11.42 2.98
C PRO A 469 14.08 -11.88 4.37
N GLY A 470 13.57 -13.04 4.70
CA GLY A 470 13.94 -13.76 5.89
C GLY A 470 15.41 -13.77 5.73
N ARG A 471 16.19 -13.22 6.68
CA ARG A 471 17.65 -13.21 6.67
C ARG A 471 18.11 -14.11 5.55
N LYS A 472 18.41 -13.49 4.35
CA LYS A 472 18.48 -14.20 3.06
C LYS A 472 19.09 -15.53 3.36
N PRO A 473 18.53 -16.69 3.03
CA PRO A 473 19.30 -17.92 3.11
C PRO A 473 20.57 -17.52 2.41
N LYS A 474 21.73 -17.52 3.13
CA LYS A 474 23.00 -16.98 2.63
C LYS A 474 23.05 -17.34 1.19
N PRO A 475 23.04 -16.38 0.24
CA PRO A 475 22.80 -16.74 -1.15
C PRO A 475 23.86 -17.78 -1.46
N LYS A 476 23.44 -18.94 -1.91
CA LYS A 476 24.33 -19.70 -2.75
C LYS A 476 24.65 -18.73 -3.88
N ALA A 477 25.78 -18.02 -3.74
CA ALA A 477 26.41 -17.14 -4.71
C ALA A 477 25.55 -16.03 -5.37
N GLY A 478 24.94 -15.16 -4.59
CA GLY A 478 24.60 -13.81 -5.00
C GLY A 478 25.44 -12.83 -4.19
N ILE A 479 26.44 -12.25 -4.82
CA ILE A 479 27.44 -11.43 -4.13
C ILE A 479 26.82 -10.05 -3.85
N HIS A 480 26.58 -9.69 -2.56
CA HIS A 480 26.09 -8.36 -2.17
C HIS A 480 27.07 -7.30 -2.64
N GLY A 481 26.60 -6.13 -3.13
CA GLY A 481 27.47 -5.03 -3.60
C GLY A 481 28.57 -4.64 -2.61
N ASN A 482 28.33 -4.76 -1.29
CA ASN A 482 29.32 -4.55 -0.24
C ASN A 482 30.13 -5.82 0.10
N SER A 483 29.92 -6.95 -0.59
CA SER A 483 30.74 -8.14 -0.40
C SER A 483 32.12 -7.94 -1.02
N ARG A 484 33.17 -8.53 -0.39
CA ARG A 484 34.53 -8.60 -0.94
C ARG A 484 34.55 -9.14 -2.39
N ASN A 485 33.70 -10.11 -2.70
CA ASN A 485 33.61 -10.77 -3.99
C ASN A 485 32.55 -10.16 -4.91
N SER A 486 32.14 -8.90 -4.69
CA SER A 486 31.23 -8.19 -5.60
C SER A 486 31.91 -8.00 -6.97
N PRO A 487 31.24 -8.27 -8.11
CA PRO A 487 31.76 -7.99 -9.44
C PRO A 487 31.82 -6.49 -9.74
N ALA A 488 31.31 -5.64 -8.86
CA ALA A 488 31.30 -4.19 -9.06
C ALA A 488 32.74 -3.64 -9.04
N VAL A 489 33.01 -2.72 -9.95
CA VAL A 489 34.24 -1.94 -9.96
C VAL A 489 34.25 -1.03 -8.74
N ALA A 490 35.40 -0.90 -8.09
CA ALA A 490 35.61 0.00 -6.99
C ALA A 490 36.84 0.88 -7.23
N ALA A 491 36.85 2.09 -6.65
CA ALA A 491 38.01 2.98 -6.63
C ALA A 491 38.59 3.05 -5.22
N LEU A 492 39.91 2.95 -5.14
CA LEU A 492 40.70 3.27 -3.95
C LEU A 492 41.07 4.75 -3.99
N TYR A 493 40.84 5.47 -2.92
CA TYR A 493 41.13 6.90 -2.83
C TYR A 493 41.92 7.27 -1.58
N ALA A 494 42.62 8.40 -1.65
CA ALA A 494 43.14 9.13 -0.50
C ALA A 494 42.30 10.38 -0.25
N MET A 495 42.14 10.75 1.03
CA MET A 495 41.46 11.97 1.46
C MET A 495 42.46 12.91 2.15
N TYR A 496 42.37 14.18 1.79
CA TYR A 496 43.19 15.24 2.35
C TYR A 496 42.32 16.37 2.91
N ASP A 497 42.80 17.02 3.98
CA ASP A 497 42.16 18.21 4.52
C ASP A 497 42.44 19.47 3.69
N ASP A 498 41.94 20.61 4.16
CA ASP A 498 42.09 21.93 3.53
C ASP A 498 43.53 22.46 3.51
N GLN A 499 44.44 21.83 4.27
CA GLN A 499 45.90 22.09 4.27
C GLN A 499 46.67 21.06 3.43
N ALA A 500 45.99 20.25 2.63
CA ALA A 500 46.53 19.13 1.87
C ALA A 500 47.20 18.06 2.73
N LYS A 501 46.82 17.94 4.01
CA LYS A 501 47.36 16.92 4.90
C LYS A 501 46.52 15.65 4.79
N PHE A 502 47.21 14.51 4.62
CA PHE A 502 46.53 13.21 4.46
C PHE A 502 45.72 12.83 5.69
N GLN A 503 44.46 12.35 5.47
CA GLN A 503 43.52 11.99 6.52
C GLN A 503 43.16 10.51 6.55
N LYS A 504 42.95 9.87 5.39
CA LYS A 504 42.67 8.43 5.35
C LYS A 504 42.72 7.81 3.94
N TRP A 505 42.88 6.49 3.92
CA TRP A 505 42.56 5.61 2.79
C TRP A 505 41.09 5.23 2.82
N GLY A 506 40.49 4.97 1.67
CA GLY A 506 39.14 4.42 1.59
C GLY A 506 38.81 3.87 0.21
N ILE A 507 37.72 3.13 0.11
CA ILE A 507 37.19 2.61 -1.15
C ILE A 507 35.75 3.04 -1.37
N THR A 508 35.36 3.21 -2.63
CA THR A 508 33.98 3.51 -3.03
C THR A 508 33.64 2.77 -4.32
N GLN A 509 32.35 2.49 -4.51
CA GLN A 509 31.79 2.01 -5.78
C GLN A 509 31.26 3.17 -6.65
N GLU A 510 31.15 4.37 -6.11
CA GLU A 510 30.80 5.61 -6.82
C GLU A 510 32.05 6.11 -7.57
N VAL A 511 32.45 5.36 -8.61
CA VAL A 511 33.72 5.56 -9.31
C VAL A 511 33.73 6.78 -10.23
N ASP A 512 32.57 7.33 -10.57
CA ASP A 512 32.44 8.52 -11.41
C ASP A 512 32.38 9.81 -10.58
N ASP A 513 32.09 9.72 -9.29
CA ASP A 513 32.11 10.85 -8.36
C ASP A 513 32.48 10.36 -6.94
N LEU A 514 33.76 10.43 -6.60
CA LEU A 514 34.29 9.97 -5.31
C LEU A 514 33.76 10.76 -4.12
N THR A 515 33.31 12.01 -4.33
CA THR A 515 32.80 12.88 -3.28
C THR A 515 31.36 12.53 -2.91
N LYS A 516 30.62 11.89 -3.79
CA LYS A 516 29.22 11.49 -3.62
C LYS A 516 28.99 10.60 -2.38
N ARG A 517 29.98 9.79 -2.03
CA ARG A 517 29.94 8.97 -0.80
C ARG A 517 29.77 9.80 0.46
N TYR A 518 30.25 11.03 0.47
CA TYR A 518 30.21 11.92 1.62
C TYR A 518 29.04 12.91 1.56
N GLY A 519 28.41 13.08 0.39
CA GLY A 519 27.31 14.01 0.18
C GLY A 519 27.67 15.42 0.65
N THR A 520 26.89 15.97 1.58
CA THR A 520 27.15 17.28 2.23
C THR A 520 28.09 17.19 3.42
N GLU A 521 28.58 16.00 3.79
CA GLU A 521 29.40 15.77 4.98
C GLU A 521 30.90 15.94 4.73
N LEU A 522 31.37 16.07 3.47
CA LEU A 522 32.76 16.38 3.19
C LEU A 522 33.05 17.83 3.63
N PRO A 523 33.97 18.03 4.59
CA PRO A 523 34.29 19.38 5.07
C PRO A 523 34.74 20.31 3.95
N LYS A 524 34.39 21.58 4.06
CA LYS A 524 34.76 22.59 3.05
C LYS A 524 36.28 22.68 2.90
N GLY A 525 36.76 22.57 1.65
CA GLY A 525 38.18 22.61 1.35
C GLY A 525 38.89 21.25 1.35
N TRP A 526 38.22 20.19 1.79
CA TRP A 526 38.79 18.84 1.73
C TRP A 526 38.71 18.26 0.32
N THR A 527 39.67 17.40 -0.01
CA THR A 527 39.77 16.77 -1.32
C THR A 527 39.85 15.24 -1.22
N VAL A 528 39.36 14.59 -2.27
CA VAL A 528 39.42 13.13 -2.41
C VAL A 528 40.06 12.82 -3.76
N GLU A 529 41.16 12.07 -3.74
CA GLU A 529 41.93 11.72 -4.93
C GLU A 529 41.84 10.24 -5.26
N GLU A 530 41.47 9.86 -6.48
CA GLU A 530 41.48 8.47 -6.93
C GLU A 530 42.92 8.02 -7.20
N LEU A 531 43.32 6.93 -6.57
CA LEU A 531 44.65 6.38 -6.67
C LEU A 531 44.70 5.09 -7.51
N SER A 532 43.64 4.31 -7.49
CA SER A 532 43.53 3.05 -8.22
C SER A 532 42.08 2.66 -8.42
N ARG A 533 41.82 1.93 -9.51
CA ARG A 533 40.48 1.38 -9.83
C ARG A 533 40.62 -0.08 -10.23
N GLY A 534 39.68 -0.92 -9.83
CA GLY A 534 39.71 -2.34 -10.13
C GLY A 534 38.59 -3.13 -9.48
N SER A 535 38.78 -4.45 -9.35
CA SER A 535 37.81 -5.28 -8.65
C SER A 535 37.69 -4.83 -7.17
N ARG A 536 36.51 -4.96 -6.62
CA ARG A 536 36.29 -4.62 -5.21
C ARG A 536 37.19 -5.41 -4.27
N SER A 537 37.48 -6.66 -4.58
CA SER A 537 38.41 -7.49 -3.78
C SER A 537 39.81 -6.90 -3.77
N ASP A 538 40.36 -6.52 -4.94
CA ASP A 538 41.70 -5.95 -5.03
C ASP A 538 41.80 -4.61 -4.31
N MET A 539 40.76 -3.77 -4.44
CA MET A 539 40.74 -2.45 -3.78
C MET A 539 40.64 -2.58 -2.26
N LEU A 540 39.87 -3.55 -1.76
CA LEU A 540 39.81 -3.85 -0.32
C LEU A 540 41.13 -4.37 0.23
N ASP A 541 41.85 -5.22 -0.50
CA ASP A 541 43.15 -5.73 -0.07
C ASP A 541 44.19 -4.61 -0.02
N LEU A 542 44.20 -3.71 -1.00
CA LEU A 542 45.08 -2.55 -1.01
C LEU A 542 44.73 -1.53 0.08
N GLU A 543 43.45 -1.24 0.28
CA GLU A 543 43.02 -0.34 1.36
C GLU A 543 43.37 -0.90 2.74
N LYS A 544 43.16 -2.20 2.94
CA LYS A 544 43.54 -2.89 4.16
C LYS A 544 45.05 -2.81 4.41
N GLU A 545 45.86 -3.14 3.41
CA GLU A 545 47.32 -3.11 3.55
C GLU A 545 47.85 -1.70 3.88
N LEU A 546 47.33 -0.68 3.18
CA LEU A 546 47.69 0.71 3.41
C LEU A 546 47.24 1.19 4.79
N SER A 547 46.04 0.83 5.23
CA SER A 547 45.53 1.18 6.56
C SER A 547 46.27 0.44 7.70
N GLU A 548 46.71 -0.79 7.47
CA GLU A 548 47.52 -1.54 8.45
C GLU A 548 48.90 -0.94 8.62
N LYS A 549 49.56 -0.53 7.54
CA LYS A 549 50.98 -0.15 7.52
C LYS A 549 51.23 1.35 7.57
N ASN A 550 50.34 2.14 6.91
CA ASN A 550 50.45 3.59 6.82
C ASN A 550 49.06 4.26 6.96
N PRO A 551 48.39 4.16 8.14
CA PRO A 551 47.06 4.70 8.32
C PRO A 551 47.06 6.22 8.38
N GLY A 552 46.00 6.83 7.85
CA GLY A 552 45.70 8.23 8.12
C GLY A 552 44.93 8.40 9.44
N LYS A 553 44.87 9.64 9.92
CA LYS A 553 44.24 10.01 11.21
C LYS A 553 42.77 9.58 11.32
N LEU A 554 42.08 9.47 10.23
CA LEU A 554 40.65 9.09 10.16
C LEU A 554 40.43 7.63 9.78
N ASN A 555 41.46 6.81 9.58
CA ASN A 555 41.28 5.38 9.43
C ASN A 555 40.90 4.77 10.80
N LYS A 556 39.67 4.25 10.89
CA LYS A 556 39.09 3.66 12.11
C LYS A 556 38.77 2.17 11.93
N GLU A 557 39.26 1.57 10.85
CA GLU A 557 39.08 0.16 10.55
C GLU A 557 39.75 -0.68 11.67
N LYS A 558 39.19 -1.85 11.98
CA LYS A 558 39.63 -2.72 13.06
C LYS A 558 41.12 -3.10 12.96
N HIS A 559 41.70 -3.04 11.77
CA HIS A 559 43.09 -3.36 11.47
C HIS A 559 43.99 -2.12 11.29
N ALA A 560 43.43 -0.89 11.39
CA ALA A 560 44.20 0.32 11.14
C ALA A 560 45.41 0.45 12.07
N GLY A 561 46.58 0.59 11.49
CA GLY A 561 47.84 0.77 12.22
C GLY A 561 48.41 -0.46 12.88
N SER A 562 47.85 -1.65 12.67
CA SER A 562 48.32 -2.88 13.34
C SER A 562 49.72 -3.35 12.92
N LYS A 563 50.23 -2.87 11.78
CA LYS A 563 51.48 -3.27 11.15
C LYS A 563 52.34 -2.09 10.69
N ILE A 564 52.30 -0.98 11.42
CA ILE A 564 53.14 0.19 11.09
C ILE A 564 54.60 -0.17 11.02
N GLY A 565 55.28 0.25 9.93
CA GLY A 565 56.70 -0.02 9.71
C GLY A 565 57.01 -1.29 8.93
N GLU A 566 56.04 -2.13 8.62
CA GLU A 566 56.22 -3.23 7.68
C GLU A 566 56.29 -2.75 6.22
N ALA A 567 57.08 -3.43 5.38
CA ALA A 567 57.18 -3.10 3.96
C ALA A 567 55.86 -3.32 3.22
N LEU A 568 55.49 -2.36 2.35
CA LEU A 568 54.36 -2.46 1.45
C LEU A 568 54.62 -3.45 0.33
N SER A 569 53.61 -4.10 -0.17
CA SER A 569 53.69 -4.87 -1.43
C SER A 569 54.03 -3.94 -2.60
N PRO A 570 54.62 -4.43 -3.70
CA PRO A 570 54.98 -3.57 -4.84
C PRO A 570 53.82 -2.77 -5.41
N LYS A 571 52.60 -3.29 -5.34
CA LYS A 571 51.37 -2.62 -5.80
C LYS A 571 50.92 -1.53 -4.81
N ALA A 572 50.91 -1.81 -3.53
CA ALA A 572 50.60 -0.85 -2.48
C ALA A 572 51.65 0.27 -2.39
N GLN A 573 52.93 -0.06 -2.61
CA GLN A 573 54.05 0.90 -2.63
C GLN A 573 53.87 1.95 -3.73
N LYS A 574 53.50 1.54 -4.95
CA LYS A 574 53.21 2.49 -6.07
C LYS A 574 52.04 3.42 -5.76
N ILE A 575 51.01 2.91 -5.09
CA ILE A 575 49.83 3.70 -4.68
C ILE A 575 50.21 4.70 -3.58
N TYR A 576 51.00 4.24 -2.59
CA TYR A 576 51.54 5.05 -1.50
C TYR A 576 52.42 6.20 -2.02
N GLU A 577 53.30 5.93 -2.95
CA GLU A 577 54.15 6.94 -3.64
C GLU A 577 53.29 7.95 -4.44
N ARG A 578 52.26 7.48 -5.14
CA ARG A 578 51.32 8.34 -5.87
C ARG A 578 50.55 9.27 -4.93
N ALA A 579 50.24 8.85 -3.75
CA ALA A 579 49.61 9.67 -2.69
C ALA A 579 50.60 10.61 -1.98
N GLY A 580 51.84 10.75 -2.47
CA GLY A 580 52.86 11.63 -1.87
C GLY A 580 53.50 11.05 -0.62
N SER A 581 53.50 9.73 -0.43
CA SER A 581 54.12 9.01 0.70
C SER A 581 53.68 9.56 2.09
N PRO A 582 52.37 9.63 2.39
CA PRO A 582 51.91 10.27 3.61
C PRO A 582 52.41 9.57 4.88
N CYS A 583 52.82 10.35 5.86
CA CYS A 583 53.26 9.78 7.16
C CYS A 583 52.09 9.16 7.91
N PRO A 584 52.28 8.02 8.61
CA PRO A 584 51.29 7.46 9.50
C PRO A 584 50.85 8.47 10.56
N TYR A 585 49.54 8.60 10.77
CA TYR A 585 48.94 9.56 11.73
C TYR A 585 49.26 11.05 11.48
N SER A 586 49.57 11.42 10.25
CA SER A 586 49.85 12.82 9.86
C SER A 586 48.64 13.74 9.92
#